data_8b9ca3e1721a998cc031bd9371e57888
#
_entry.id   8b9ca3e1721a998cc031bd9371e57888
#
_cell.length_a   1.000
_cell.length_b   1.000
_cell.length_c   1.000
_cell.angle_alpha   90.00
_cell.angle_beta   90.00
_cell.angle_gamma   90.00
#
_symmetry.space_group_name_H-M   'P 1'
#
loop_
_entity.id
_entity.type
_entity.pdbx_description
1 polymer ?
#
loop_
_entity_poly.entity_id
_entity_poly.type
_entity_poly.pdbx_seq_one_letter_code
_entity_poly.pdbx_strand_id
1 'polypeptide(L)'
;MSAPTTHNAGPTGQGRGARRSARVVLVNWKNAPLTLRAARSIAPQLRARDTLILVDNGSGDDSLDVLAAHLPELRALAGAGPGSSEPGAAVEIVNAGVNDGFGAGVMAGASDLREGALVLLNNDATVRDGFLDALLDPLADPMVGATTALILLAGRYREARDDEAVALSGNGPTRWVRLSDDEARAGLGAILVNSTGNIVDSSGN
;
A
#
# COMPACT_ATOMS: atom_id res chain seq x y z
N MET A 1 -20.58 -20.18 40.68
CA MET A 1 -20.42 -21.04 39.48
C MET A 1 -19.83 -20.17 38.39
N SER A 2 -18.53 -20.24 38.21
CA SER A 2 -17.80 -19.43 37.19
C SER A 2 -17.71 -20.25 35.92
N ALA A 3 -18.12 -19.65 34.79
CA ALA A 3 -18.01 -20.26 33.48
C ALA A 3 -16.54 -20.20 33.00
N PRO A 4 -16.04 -21.21 32.28
CA PRO A 4 -14.68 -21.22 31.77
C PRO A 4 -14.57 -20.31 30.52
N THR A 5 -13.60 -19.43 30.54
CA THR A 5 -13.17 -18.63 29.40
C THR A 5 -12.43 -19.53 28.39
N THR A 6 -13.05 -19.85 27.26
CA THR A 6 -12.38 -20.58 26.20
C THR A 6 -11.45 -19.59 25.44
N HIS A 7 -10.15 -19.71 25.71
CA HIS A 7 -9.13 -19.17 24.81
C HIS A 7 -9.22 -19.92 23.48
N ASN A 8 -9.66 -19.23 22.45
CA ASN A 8 -9.56 -19.72 21.07
C ASN A 8 -8.08 -19.62 20.67
N ALA A 9 -7.37 -20.74 20.75
CA ALA A 9 -6.04 -20.87 20.19
C ALA A 9 -6.19 -20.79 18.66
N GLY A 10 -5.67 -19.73 18.07
CA GLY A 10 -5.58 -19.60 16.62
C GLY A 10 -4.84 -20.80 16.00
N PRO A 11 -5.06 -21.10 14.71
CA PRO A 11 -4.51 -22.28 14.07
C PRO A 11 -2.98 -22.26 14.10
N THR A 12 -2.43 -23.24 14.82
CA THR A 12 -1.00 -23.54 14.85
C THR A 12 -0.51 -23.96 13.47
N GLY A 13 0.43 -23.19 12.95
CA GLY A 13 1.47 -23.53 11.97
C GLY A 13 1.28 -24.77 11.09
N GLN A 14 0.33 -24.73 10.15
CA GLN A 14 0.45 -25.54 8.93
C GLN A 14 1.40 -24.79 8.01
N GLY A 15 2.40 -25.50 7.44
CA GLY A 15 3.44 -24.93 6.59
C GLY A 15 2.85 -23.95 5.57
N ARG A 16 3.20 -22.68 5.70
CA ARG A 16 2.77 -21.64 4.77
C ARG A 16 3.26 -22.04 3.39
N GLY A 17 2.35 -22.39 2.51
CA GLY A 17 2.63 -22.54 1.08
C GLY A 17 3.38 -21.31 0.59
N ALA A 18 4.27 -21.47 -0.40
CA ALA A 18 5.04 -20.36 -0.93
C ALA A 18 4.07 -19.25 -1.36
N ARG A 19 4.21 -18.04 -0.80
CA ARG A 19 3.45 -16.86 -1.18
C ARG A 19 3.51 -16.65 -2.70
N ARG A 20 2.40 -16.32 -3.33
CA ARG A 20 2.38 -15.94 -4.75
C ARG A 20 3.33 -14.77 -5.01
N SER A 21 3.95 -14.74 -6.17
CA SER A 21 4.71 -13.56 -6.61
C SER A 21 3.76 -12.37 -6.75
N ALA A 22 4.27 -11.17 -6.50
CA ALA A 22 3.53 -9.94 -6.60
C ALA A 22 4.11 -9.02 -7.66
N ARG A 23 3.25 -8.41 -8.45
CA ARG A 23 3.56 -7.19 -9.20
C ARG A 23 2.91 -6.02 -8.49
N VAL A 24 3.72 -5.17 -7.87
CA VAL A 24 3.26 -3.94 -7.22
C VAL A 24 3.34 -2.80 -8.22
N VAL A 25 2.21 -2.12 -8.46
CA VAL A 25 2.12 -0.99 -9.39
C VAL A 25 1.81 0.29 -8.61
N LEU A 26 2.68 1.29 -8.78
CA LEU A 26 2.47 2.66 -8.34
C LEU A 26 2.32 3.56 -9.58
N VAL A 27 1.22 4.30 -9.65
CA VAL A 27 0.98 5.25 -10.74
C VAL A 27 1.36 6.65 -10.27
N ASN A 28 2.38 7.22 -10.90
CA ASN A 28 2.81 8.60 -10.71
C ASN A 28 2.13 9.53 -11.70
N TRP A 29 1.69 10.68 -11.22
CA TRP A 29 1.34 11.83 -12.05
C TRP A 29 1.76 13.12 -11.33
N LYS A 30 2.80 13.79 -11.86
CA LYS A 30 3.32 15.08 -11.39
C LYS A 30 3.70 15.13 -9.90
N ASN A 31 3.99 13.98 -9.28
CA ASN A 31 4.35 13.91 -7.86
C ASN A 31 5.35 12.78 -7.55
N ALA A 32 6.50 12.80 -8.22
CA ALA A 32 7.58 11.84 -8.00
C ALA A 32 8.02 11.72 -6.52
N PRO A 33 8.08 12.80 -5.71
CA PRO A 33 8.45 12.68 -4.30
C PRO A 33 7.50 11.80 -3.48
N LEU A 34 6.18 11.88 -3.69
CA LEU A 34 5.22 11.00 -3.02
C LEU A 34 5.39 9.56 -3.51
N THR A 35 5.51 9.36 -4.82
CA THR A 35 5.73 8.04 -5.41
C THR A 35 6.99 7.37 -4.87
N LEU A 36 8.09 8.10 -4.74
CA LEU A 36 9.33 7.60 -4.13
C LEU A 36 9.15 7.24 -2.66
N ARG A 37 8.39 8.02 -1.89
CA ARG A 37 8.07 7.70 -0.50
C ARG A 37 7.28 6.40 -0.39
N ALA A 38 6.27 6.21 -1.23
CA ALA A 38 5.51 4.97 -1.30
C ALA A 38 6.40 3.78 -1.70
N ALA A 39 7.21 3.95 -2.76
CA ALA A 39 8.14 2.93 -3.24
C ALA A 39 9.15 2.50 -2.17
N ARG A 40 9.74 3.44 -1.41
CA ARG A 40 10.65 3.15 -0.30
C ARG A 40 10.00 2.36 0.83
N SER A 41 8.70 2.52 1.04
CA SER A 41 7.99 1.77 2.09
C SER A 41 7.70 0.32 1.69
N ILE A 42 7.53 0.03 0.40
CA ILE A 42 7.19 -1.31 -0.09
C ILE A 42 8.42 -2.09 -0.56
N ALA A 43 9.44 -1.43 -1.12
CA ALA A 43 10.61 -2.08 -1.70
C ALA A 43 11.28 -3.09 -0.76
N PRO A 44 11.49 -2.80 0.56
CA PRO A 44 12.11 -3.76 1.48
C PRO A 44 11.30 -5.04 1.73
N GLN A 45 10.03 -5.08 1.35
CA GLN A 45 9.13 -6.22 1.56
C GLN A 45 9.04 -7.13 0.35
N LEU A 46 9.66 -6.74 -0.76
CA LEU A 46 9.68 -7.52 -2.00
C LEU A 46 10.61 -8.73 -1.88
N ARG A 47 10.26 -9.81 -2.55
CA ARG A 47 11.06 -11.03 -2.67
C ARG A 47 11.56 -11.19 -4.10
N ALA A 48 12.53 -12.03 -4.34
CA ALA A 48 13.20 -12.22 -5.62
C ALA A 48 12.27 -12.42 -6.84
N ARG A 49 11.06 -12.94 -6.63
CA ARG A 49 10.07 -13.17 -7.71
C ARG A 49 9.04 -12.05 -7.83
N ASP A 50 9.14 -11.02 -7.01
CA ASP A 50 8.26 -9.87 -7.07
C ASP A 50 8.82 -8.81 -8.02
N THR A 51 7.94 -7.93 -8.48
CA THR A 51 8.31 -6.78 -9.32
C THR A 51 7.63 -5.53 -8.80
N LEU A 52 8.37 -4.44 -8.69
CA LEU A 52 7.84 -3.10 -8.44
C LEU A 52 7.86 -2.30 -9.73
N ILE A 53 6.71 -1.85 -10.17
CA ILE A 53 6.56 -1.00 -11.36
C ILE A 53 6.15 0.41 -10.93
N LEU A 54 6.97 1.39 -11.30
CA LEU A 54 6.65 2.80 -11.19
C LEU A 54 6.17 3.27 -12.56
N VAL A 55 4.90 3.60 -12.70
CA VAL A 55 4.34 4.11 -13.96
C VAL A 55 4.33 5.62 -13.92
N ASP A 56 5.07 6.27 -14.80
CA ASP A 56 4.85 7.69 -15.08
C ASP A 56 3.69 7.83 -16.06
N ASN A 57 2.57 8.33 -15.57
CA ASN A 57 1.31 8.43 -16.31
C ASN A 57 1.21 9.74 -17.10
N GLY A 58 2.24 10.01 -17.93
CA GLY A 58 2.28 11.19 -18.78
C GLY A 58 2.38 12.49 -17.97
N SER A 59 3.28 12.57 -17.01
CA SER A 59 3.43 13.73 -16.12
C SER A 59 3.80 15.01 -16.89
N GLY A 60 4.66 14.90 -17.90
CA GLY A 60 5.10 16.04 -18.73
C GLY A 60 5.95 17.07 -17.96
N ASP A 61 6.47 16.68 -16.81
CA ASP A 61 7.44 17.41 -15.98
C ASP A 61 8.70 16.55 -15.78
N ASP A 62 9.53 16.87 -14.78
CA ASP A 62 10.75 16.14 -14.46
C ASP A 62 10.53 14.83 -13.68
N SER A 63 9.27 14.41 -13.45
CA SER A 63 8.93 13.22 -12.65
C SER A 63 9.64 11.98 -13.15
N LEU A 64 9.68 11.74 -14.46
CA LEU A 64 10.32 10.56 -15.04
C LEU A 64 11.82 10.52 -14.73
N ASP A 65 12.51 11.66 -14.89
CA ASP A 65 13.95 11.78 -14.61
C ASP A 65 14.23 11.60 -13.10
N VAL A 66 13.38 12.18 -12.25
CA VAL A 66 13.47 12.03 -10.80
C VAL A 66 13.30 10.57 -10.39
N LEU A 67 12.30 9.86 -10.92
CA LEU A 67 12.09 8.44 -10.64
C LEU A 67 13.29 7.61 -11.13
N ALA A 68 13.78 7.88 -12.34
CA ALA A 68 14.92 7.17 -12.91
C ALA A 68 16.21 7.35 -12.09
N ALA A 69 16.47 8.53 -11.58
CA ALA A 69 17.63 8.82 -10.73
C ALA A 69 17.62 8.01 -9.43
N HIS A 70 16.44 7.59 -8.92
CA HIS A 70 16.30 6.83 -7.67
C HIS A 70 16.18 5.31 -7.88
N LEU A 71 16.18 4.81 -9.12
CA LEU A 71 16.13 3.37 -9.39
C LEU A 71 17.26 2.58 -8.70
N PRO A 72 18.53 3.02 -8.68
CA PRO A 72 19.59 2.29 -7.99
C PRO A 72 19.31 2.12 -6.49
N GLU A 73 18.81 3.16 -5.82
CA GLU A 73 18.39 3.12 -4.43
C GLU A 73 17.26 2.11 -4.20
N LEU A 74 16.18 2.19 -5.00
CA LEU A 74 15.02 1.32 -4.87
C LEU A 74 15.37 -0.15 -5.15
N ARG A 75 16.26 -0.43 -6.11
CA ARG A 75 16.78 -1.77 -6.39
C ARG A 75 17.61 -2.31 -5.21
N ALA A 76 18.41 -1.45 -4.57
CA ALA A 76 19.15 -1.84 -3.37
C ALA A 76 18.21 -2.18 -2.21
N LEU A 77 17.11 -1.43 -2.03
CA LEU A 77 16.09 -1.70 -1.01
C LEU A 77 15.29 -2.97 -1.31
N ALA A 78 15.02 -3.25 -2.58
CA ALA A 78 14.30 -4.45 -3.05
C ALA A 78 15.22 -5.67 -3.21
N GLY A 79 16.52 -5.48 -3.03
CA GLY A 79 17.53 -6.52 -3.04
C GLY A 79 17.47 -7.37 -1.78
N ALA A 80 18.04 -8.55 -1.85
CA ALA A 80 18.35 -9.30 -0.67
C ALA A 80 19.28 -8.45 0.21
N GLY A 81 19.01 -8.45 1.51
CA GLY A 81 19.78 -7.68 2.48
C GLY A 81 21.29 -7.91 2.38
N PRO A 82 22.13 -7.13 3.08
CA PRO A 82 23.57 -7.23 2.98
C PRO A 82 24.04 -8.67 3.19
N GLY A 83 24.67 -9.26 2.16
CA GLY A 83 25.21 -10.62 2.20
C GLY A 83 24.31 -11.71 1.63
N SER A 84 23.14 -11.40 1.07
CA SER A 84 22.33 -12.37 0.36
C SER A 84 22.94 -12.68 -1.02
N SER A 85 23.02 -13.95 -1.38
CA SER A 85 23.39 -14.43 -2.71
C SER A 85 22.19 -14.52 -3.66
N GLU A 86 20.97 -14.28 -3.17
CA GLU A 86 19.76 -14.35 -3.96
C GLU A 86 19.56 -13.05 -4.75
N PRO A 87 19.07 -13.11 -5.99
CA PRO A 87 18.73 -11.91 -6.75
C PRO A 87 17.60 -11.14 -6.06
N GLY A 88 17.71 -9.83 -6.01
CA GLY A 88 16.64 -8.97 -5.51
C GLY A 88 15.43 -8.96 -6.44
N ALA A 89 14.34 -8.38 -5.95
CA ALA A 89 13.15 -8.13 -6.77
C ALA A 89 13.46 -7.12 -7.89
N ALA A 90 12.77 -7.24 -9.03
CA ALA A 90 12.90 -6.28 -10.11
C ALA A 90 12.22 -4.93 -9.75
N VAL A 91 12.87 -3.81 -10.09
CA VAL A 91 12.27 -2.47 -10.00
C VAL A 91 12.42 -1.80 -11.35
N GLU A 92 11.30 -1.39 -11.93
CA GLU A 92 11.21 -0.89 -13.29
C GLU A 92 10.37 0.39 -13.35
N ILE A 93 10.61 1.19 -14.38
CA ILE A 93 9.79 2.35 -14.72
C ILE A 93 9.11 2.09 -16.06
N VAL A 94 7.83 2.41 -16.12
CA VAL A 94 7.03 2.43 -17.34
C VAL A 94 6.61 3.85 -17.61
N ASN A 95 6.94 4.38 -18.79
CA ASN A 95 6.42 5.65 -19.27
C ASN A 95 5.17 5.40 -20.10
N ALA A 96 4.00 5.81 -19.60
CA ALA A 96 2.74 5.69 -20.33
C ALA A 96 2.58 6.73 -21.45
N GLY A 97 3.40 7.79 -21.43
CA GLY A 97 3.42 8.84 -22.44
C GLY A 97 2.28 9.86 -22.35
N VAL A 98 1.09 9.44 -21.96
CA VAL A 98 -0.11 10.27 -21.84
C VAL A 98 -0.92 9.89 -20.61
N ASN A 99 -1.59 10.87 -19.99
CA ASN A 99 -2.47 10.61 -18.84
C ASN A 99 -3.89 10.29 -19.31
N ASP A 100 -4.14 9.01 -19.48
CA ASP A 100 -5.50 8.49 -19.78
C ASP A 100 -6.23 8.00 -18.50
N GLY A 101 -5.85 8.54 -17.33
CA GLY A 101 -6.43 8.24 -16.04
C GLY A 101 -5.71 7.11 -15.29
N PHE A 102 -6.10 6.94 -14.02
CA PHE A 102 -5.45 5.97 -13.11
C PHE A 102 -5.51 4.53 -13.65
N GLY A 103 -6.68 4.11 -14.16
CA GLY A 103 -6.86 2.75 -14.69
C GLY A 103 -5.94 2.45 -15.87
N ALA A 104 -5.73 3.40 -16.77
CA ALA A 104 -4.80 3.25 -17.90
C ALA A 104 -3.37 3.10 -17.41
N GLY A 105 -2.95 3.91 -16.44
CA GLY A 105 -1.63 3.77 -15.80
C GLY A 105 -1.44 2.41 -15.13
N VAL A 106 -2.45 1.90 -14.44
CA VAL A 106 -2.42 0.55 -13.86
C VAL A 106 -2.26 -0.51 -14.96
N MET A 107 -3.02 -0.42 -16.04
CA MET A 107 -2.93 -1.37 -17.15
C MET A 107 -1.57 -1.33 -17.85
N ALA A 108 -0.96 -0.15 -17.96
CA ALA A 108 0.40 -0.02 -18.47
C ALA A 108 1.42 -0.78 -17.59
N GLY A 109 1.30 -0.66 -16.26
CA GLY A 109 2.17 -1.37 -15.32
C GLY A 109 1.90 -2.87 -15.21
N ALA A 110 0.71 -3.33 -15.63
CA ALA A 110 0.27 -4.72 -15.54
C ALA A 110 0.25 -5.46 -16.89
N SER A 111 0.66 -4.82 -17.99
CA SER A 111 0.38 -5.24 -19.37
C SER A 111 0.83 -6.66 -19.72
N ASP A 112 1.91 -7.15 -19.11
CA ASP A 112 2.49 -8.48 -19.37
C ASP A 112 2.35 -9.45 -18.19
N LEU A 113 1.57 -9.07 -17.16
CA LEU A 113 1.32 -9.94 -16.01
C LEU A 113 0.49 -11.16 -16.44
N ARG A 114 1.06 -12.37 -16.28
CA ARG A 114 0.42 -13.65 -16.63
C ARG A 114 0.06 -14.45 -15.40
N GLU A 115 0.91 -14.37 -14.38
CA GLU A 115 0.78 -15.15 -13.15
C GLU A 115 1.14 -14.30 -11.94
N GLY A 116 0.65 -14.68 -10.78
CA GLY A 116 0.89 -13.96 -9.53
C GLY A 116 -0.27 -13.05 -9.13
N ALA A 117 0.00 -12.14 -8.23
CA ALA A 117 -0.95 -11.16 -7.74
C ALA A 117 -0.59 -9.75 -8.24
N LEU A 118 -1.59 -9.02 -8.73
CA LEU A 118 -1.47 -7.59 -8.97
C LEU A 118 -1.78 -6.85 -7.67
N VAL A 119 -0.84 -6.02 -7.22
CA VAL A 119 -1.00 -5.17 -6.04
C VAL A 119 -1.00 -3.72 -6.48
N LEU A 120 -2.09 -3.01 -6.20
CA LEU A 120 -2.22 -1.59 -6.47
C LEU A 120 -1.91 -0.82 -5.19
N LEU A 121 -0.89 0.02 -5.23
CA LEU A 121 -0.52 0.90 -4.14
C LEU A 121 -0.59 2.35 -4.62
N ASN A 122 -1.44 3.16 -3.99
CA ASN A 122 -1.50 4.57 -4.31
C ASN A 122 -0.16 5.25 -4.00
N ASN A 123 0.26 6.15 -4.87
CA ASN A 123 1.54 6.83 -4.74
C ASN A 123 1.64 7.79 -3.55
N ASP A 124 0.54 8.15 -2.93
CA ASP A 124 0.44 8.97 -1.72
C ASP A 124 0.32 8.16 -0.42
N ALA A 125 0.27 6.84 -0.53
CA ALA A 125 0.21 5.92 0.60
C ALA A 125 1.60 5.38 0.98
N THR A 126 1.75 4.99 2.25
CA THR A 126 2.91 4.23 2.73
C THR A 126 2.43 2.97 3.45
N VAL A 127 3.22 1.92 3.40
CA VAL A 127 2.88 0.65 4.02
C VAL A 127 3.76 0.37 5.23
N ARG A 128 3.23 -0.41 6.18
CA ARG A 128 3.96 -0.89 7.36
C ARG A 128 4.64 -2.21 7.05
N ASP A 129 5.63 -2.57 7.87
CA ASP A 129 6.31 -3.87 7.78
C ASP A 129 5.31 -5.03 7.83
N GLY A 130 5.54 -6.04 6.99
CA GLY A 130 4.67 -7.20 6.87
C GLY A 130 3.39 -6.97 6.05
N PHE A 131 3.18 -5.77 5.51
CA PHE A 131 2.00 -5.43 4.71
C PHE A 131 1.81 -6.37 3.52
N LEU A 132 2.87 -6.58 2.73
CA LEU A 132 2.75 -7.34 1.48
C LEU A 132 2.43 -8.82 1.75
N ASP A 133 3.03 -9.41 2.75
CA ASP A 133 2.72 -10.79 3.14
C ASP A 133 1.30 -10.92 3.67
N ALA A 134 0.88 -10.04 4.57
CA ALA A 134 -0.47 -10.04 5.13
C ALA A 134 -1.55 -9.82 4.05
N LEU A 135 -1.27 -9.00 3.04
CA LEU A 135 -2.19 -8.75 1.92
C LEU A 135 -2.32 -9.98 1.02
N LEU A 136 -1.23 -10.72 0.80
CA LEU A 136 -1.18 -11.85 -0.14
C LEU A 136 -1.51 -13.21 0.50
N ASP A 137 -1.31 -13.37 1.80
CA ASP A 137 -1.57 -14.63 2.52
C ASP A 137 -2.99 -15.19 2.27
N PRO A 138 -4.07 -14.38 2.29
CA PRO A 138 -5.42 -14.91 2.05
C PRO A 138 -5.64 -15.43 0.62
N LEU A 139 -4.86 -14.96 -0.36
CA LEU A 139 -4.93 -15.44 -1.75
C LEU A 139 -4.42 -16.87 -1.93
N ALA A 140 -3.90 -17.51 -0.88
CA ALA A 140 -3.58 -18.93 -0.89
C ALA A 140 -4.86 -19.79 -0.94
N ASP A 141 -5.99 -19.27 -0.44
CA ASP A 141 -7.30 -19.91 -0.61
C ASP A 141 -7.81 -19.67 -2.04
N PRO A 142 -8.08 -20.73 -2.83
CA PRO A 142 -8.57 -20.59 -4.20
C PRO A 142 -9.93 -19.91 -4.31
N MET A 143 -10.69 -19.80 -3.21
CA MET A 143 -11.97 -19.09 -3.16
C MET A 143 -11.80 -17.58 -2.96
N VAL A 144 -10.59 -17.10 -2.63
CA VAL A 144 -10.29 -15.68 -2.45
C VAL A 144 -9.71 -15.11 -3.75
N GLY A 145 -10.48 -14.28 -4.42
CA GLY A 145 -10.06 -13.63 -5.67
C GLY A 145 -9.35 -12.29 -5.46
N ALA A 146 -9.64 -11.60 -4.37
CA ALA A 146 -9.05 -10.29 -4.06
C ALA A 146 -8.98 -10.05 -2.56
N THR A 147 -8.05 -9.19 -2.15
CA THR A 147 -7.86 -8.72 -0.77
C THR A 147 -7.71 -7.21 -0.76
N THR A 148 -8.05 -6.58 0.34
CA THR A 148 -7.85 -5.15 0.53
C THR A 148 -7.22 -4.88 1.89
N ALA A 149 -6.47 -3.79 1.96
CA ALA A 149 -5.81 -3.37 3.19
C ALA A 149 -6.73 -2.54 4.09
N LEU A 150 -6.44 -2.55 5.39
CA LEU A 150 -6.92 -1.53 6.30
C LEU A 150 -6.21 -0.21 6.00
N ILE A 151 -6.97 0.79 5.55
CA ILE A 151 -6.42 2.11 5.22
C ILE A 151 -6.61 3.05 6.42
N LEU A 152 -5.49 3.56 6.93
CA LEU A 152 -5.45 4.53 8.01
C LEU A 152 -5.17 5.92 7.45
N LEU A 153 -5.83 6.93 7.99
CA LEU A 153 -5.51 8.32 7.67
C LEU A 153 -4.15 8.70 8.23
N ALA A 154 -3.38 9.44 7.44
CA ALA A 154 -2.08 9.97 7.87
C ALA A 154 -2.26 11.03 8.96
N GLY A 155 -1.55 10.85 10.08
CA GLY A 155 -1.60 11.74 11.22
C GLY A 155 -2.45 11.21 12.37
N ARG A 156 -2.65 12.06 13.37
CA ARG A 156 -3.53 11.79 14.53
C ARG A 156 -4.58 12.89 14.61
N TYR A 157 -5.73 12.56 15.13
CA TYR A 157 -6.90 13.42 15.13
C TYR A 157 -7.56 13.43 16.50
N ARG A 158 -8.21 14.53 16.84
CA ARG A 158 -9.14 14.65 17.97
C ARG A 158 -10.49 15.19 17.49
N GLU A 159 -11.50 15.02 18.28
CA GLU A 159 -12.79 15.65 18.02
C GLU A 159 -12.64 17.18 18.02
N ALA A 160 -13.29 17.82 17.07
CA ALA A 160 -13.35 19.27 16.97
C ALA A 160 -14.28 19.84 18.03
N ARG A 161 -13.95 21.02 18.57
CA ARG A 161 -14.87 21.86 19.34
C ARG A 161 -15.80 22.61 18.39
N ASP A 162 -16.89 23.16 18.89
CA ASP A 162 -17.93 23.77 18.06
C ASP A 162 -17.45 24.94 17.20
N ASP A 163 -16.42 25.65 17.63
CA ASP A 163 -15.86 26.85 16.99
C ASP A 163 -14.59 26.58 16.17
N GLU A 164 -14.15 25.31 16.08
CA GLU A 164 -12.90 24.98 15.40
C GLU A 164 -13.08 24.67 13.92
N ALA A 165 -12.04 25.01 13.12
CA ALA A 165 -11.92 24.61 11.75
C ALA A 165 -11.74 23.08 11.66
N VAL A 166 -12.50 22.42 10.78
CA VAL A 166 -12.56 20.98 10.66
C VAL A 166 -11.66 20.50 9.55
N ALA A 167 -10.79 19.52 9.84
CA ALA A 167 -9.98 18.86 8.81
C ALA A 167 -10.77 17.77 8.08
N LEU A 168 -11.66 17.06 8.80
CA LEU A 168 -12.45 15.96 8.25
C LEU A 168 -13.87 15.95 8.83
N SER A 169 -14.84 15.72 7.96
CA SER A 169 -16.22 15.38 8.33
C SER A 169 -16.47 13.95 7.88
N GLY A 170 -16.79 13.04 8.79
CA GLY A 170 -17.19 11.67 8.46
C GLY A 170 -18.68 11.56 8.10
N ASN A 171 -19.16 10.36 7.89
CA ASN A 171 -20.60 10.08 7.65
C ASN A 171 -21.47 10.23 8.91
N GLY A 172 -20.92 10.72 10.02
CA GLY A 172 -21.59 10.96 11.29
C GLY A 172 -21.48 12.42 11.75
N PRO A 173 -22.07 12.76 12.90
CA PRO A 173 -22.03 14.12 13.44
C PRO A 173 -20.64 14.53 13.94
N THR A 174 -19.73 13.59 14.12
CA THR A 174 -18.40 13.85 14.67
C THR A 174 -17.52 14.56 13.65
N ARG A 175 -16.93 15.65 14.07
CA ARG A 175 -15.99 16.48 13.30
C ARG A 175 -14.60 16.30 13.89
N TRP A 176 -13.57 16.26 13.04
CA TRP A 176 -12.22 15.94 13.44
C TRP A 176 -11.23 17.03 13.06
N VAL A 177 -10.32 17.35 13.97
CA VAL A 177 -9.17 18.22 13.75
C VAL A 177 -7.90 17.39 13.74
N ARG A 178 -7.07 17.60 12.73
CA ARG A 178 -5.73 16.99 12.69
C ARG A 178 -4.84 17.66 13.72
N LEU A 179 -4.17 16.87 14.52
CA LEU A 179 -3.17 17.33 15.48
C LEU A 179 -1.89 17.76 14.77
N SER A 180 -1.16 18.67 15.41
CA SER A 180 0.20 19.02 15.01
C SER A 180 1.15 17.82 15.12
N ASP A 181 2.29 17.89 14.43
CA ASP A 181 3.28 16.81 14.47
C ASP A 181 3.86 16.61 15.88
N ASP A 182 3.94 17.67 16.69
CA ASP A 182 4.41 17.58 18.08
C ASP A 182 3.40 16.86 18.98
N GLU A 183 2.12 17.19 18.89
CA GLU A 183 1.04 16.50 19.60
C GLU A 183 0.93 15.04 19.16
N ALA A 184 1.08 14.77 17.86
CA ALA A 184 1.08 13.41 17.32
C ALA A 184 2.27 12.58 17.84
N ARG A 185 3.48 13.18 17.92
CA ARG A 185 4.67 12.54 18.51
C ARG A 185 4.51 12.30 20.03
N ALA A 186 3.80 13.18 20.72
CA ALA A 186 3.44 12.98 22.13
C ALA A 186 2.37 11.89 22.33
N GLY A 187 1.88 11.27 21.27
CA GLY A 187 0.91 10.18 21.34
C GLY A 187 -0.53 10.64 21.55
N LEU A 188 -0.81 11.94 21.47
CA LEU A 188 -2.15 12.49 21.63
C LEU A 188 -3.07 12.13 20.46
N GLY A 189 -4.38 12.16 20.71
CA GLY A 189 -5.41 11.89 19.70
C GLY A 189 -5.50 10.43 19.26
N ALA A 190 -6.29 10.17 18.22
CA ALA A 190 -6.56 8.87 17.64
C ALA A 190 -6.08 8.78 16.20
N ILE A 191 -5.75 7.56 15.74
CA ILE A 191 -5.57 7.26 14.33
C ILE A 191 -6.95 6.88 13.79
N LEU A 192 -7.37 7.54 12.71
CA LEU A 192 -8.66 7.25 12.09
C LEU A 192 -8.51 6.22 10.98
N VAL A 193 -9.49 5.34 10.88
CA VAL A 193 -9.62 4.40 9.77
C VAL A 193 -10.34 5.09 8.62
N ASN A 194 -9.72 5.11 7.45
CA ASN A 194 -10.35 5.63 6.22
C ASN A 194 -11.22 4.57 5.55
N SER A 195 -10.71 3.34 5.45
CA SER A 195 -11.44 2.23 4.82
C SER A 195 -11.01 0.90 5.40
N THR A 196 -11.99 0.00 5.58
CA THR A 196 -11.77 -1.42 5.92
C THR A 196 -12.02 -2.34 4.72
N GLY A 197 -12.18 -1.76 3.53
CA GLY A 197 -12.61 -2.43 2.31
C GLY A 197 -14.08 -2.16 1.98
N ASN A 198 -14.47 -2.51 0.78
CA ASN A 198 -15.83 -2.41 0.30
C ASN A 198 -16.49 -3.79 0.27
N ILE A 199 -17.76 -3.86 0.67
CA ILE A 199 -18.60 -5.03 0.39
C ILE A 199 -19.25 -4.78 -0.95
N VAL A 200 -19.03 -5.69 -1.90
CA VAL A 200 -19.65 -5.65 -3.21
C VAL A 200 -20.77 -6.69 -3.20
N ASP A 201 -22.00 -6.27 -3.40
CA ASP A 201 -23.13 -7.18 -3.51
C ASP A 201 -23.25 -7.80 -4.92
N SER A 202 -24.25 -8.64 -5.13
CA SER A 202 -24.47 -9.31 -6.41
C SER A 202 -24.86 -8.36 -7.56
N SER A 203 -25.17 -7.09 -7.27
CA SER A 203 -25.44 -6.04 -8.27
C SER A 203 -24.17 -5.25 -8.65
N GLY A 204 -23.05 -5.49 -7.95
CA GLY A 204 -21.79 -4.81 -8.20
C GLY A 204 -21.65 -3.43 -7.54
N ASN A 205 -22.55 -3.08 -6.59
CA ASN A 205 -22.50 -1.83 -5.82
C ASN A 205 -21.86 -2.03 -4.46
#